data_692454276fc1ab427db620fd6ba14e21
#
_entry.id   692454276fc1ab427db620fd6ba14e21
#
_cell.length_a   1.000
_cell.length_b   1.000
_cell.length_c   1.000
_cell.angle_alpha   90.00
_cell.angle_beta   90.00
_cell.angle_gamma   90.00
#
_symmetry.space_group_name_H-M   'P 1'
#
loop_
_entity.id
_entity.type
_entity.pdbx_description
1 polymer ?
#
loop_
_entity_poly.entity_id
_entity_poly.type
_entity_poly.pdbx_seq_one_letter_code
_entity_poly.pdbx_strand_id
1 'polypeptide(L)'
;MDCLIKSINYCPVKSLSFQSIESATIKKNIGMPNDRIFAFSRGIDYEKSKISEMQPNERKLNNFLTLKNSPVLNKYNFNYKNEKLTLTFQDKELFTITPNNVDERNLLSNKLMELESSLTKPIFLLQNNKFPFYDTSSSNNVFNSISLINIKSISDFENKINKKVEFQRFRGNLYIDGIEAWEERNWIGRIIK
;
A
#
# COMPACT_ATOMS: atom_id res chain seq x y z
N MET A 1 -14.24 -28.36 -0.49
CA MET A 1 -12.82 -27.93 -0.30
C MET A 1 -12.84 -26.69 0.55
N ASP A 2 -11.98 -26.62 1.53
CA ASP A 2 -11.96 -25.47 2.43
C ASP A 2 -11.12 -24.34 1.81
N CYS A 3 -11.67 -23.13 1.83
CA CYS A 3 -10.95 -21.93 1.42
C CYS A 3 -9.91 -21.58 2.50
N LEU A 4 -8.65 -21.46 2.12
CA LEU A 4 -7.53 -21.21 3.04
C LEU A 4 -6.88 -19.86 2.75
N ILE A 5 -6.58 -19.09 3.79
CA ILE A 5 -5.75 -17.91 3.67
C ILE A 5 -4.28 -18.35 3.59
N LYS A 6 -3.64 -18.04 2.48
CA LYS A 6 -2.22 -18.37 2.22
C LYS A 6 -1.27 -17.26 2.66
N SER A 7 -1.67 -16.00 2.50
CA SER A 7 -0.91 -14.89 3.04
C SER A 7 -1.79 -13.69 3.36
N ILE A 8 -1.37 -12.94 4.37
CA ILE A 8 -1.96 -11.68 4.79
C ILE A 8 -0.93 -10.61 4.58
N ASN A 9 -1.28 -9.55 3.85
CA ASN A 9 -0.34 -8.51 3.48
C ASN A 9 -0.96 -7.12 3.66
N TYR A 10 -0.11 -6.14 3.91
CA TYR A 10 -0.48 -4.73 3.85
C TYR A 10 0.66 -3.91 3.26
N CYS A 11 0.35 -2.71 2.83
CA CYS A 11 1.28 -1.80 2.21
C CYS A 11 1.32 -0.53 3.07
N PRO A 12 2.28 -0.34 3.95
CA PRO A 12 2.27 0.81 4.86
C PRO A 12 2.34 2.14 4.13
N VAL A 13 3.13 2.21 3.05
CA VAL A 13 3.28 3.42 2.23
C VAL A 13 2.58 3.22 0.88
N LYS A 14 1.68 4.14 0.53
CA LYS A 14 0.91 4.12 -0.72
C LYS A 14 1.77 3.72 -1.92
N SER A 15 1.30 2.76 -2.71
CA SER A 15 1.91 2.24 -3.95
C SER A 15 3.31 1.61 -3.81
N LEU A 16 3.93 1.61 -2.64
CA LEU A 16 5.28 1.06 -2.45
C LEU A 16 5.23 -0.40 -1.97
N SER A 17 6.25 -0.86 -1.29
CA SER A 17 6.43 -2.27 -0.92
C SER A 17 5.32 -2.86 -0.05
N PHE A 18 5.11 -4.17 -0.20
CA PHE A 18 4.22 -4.95 0.66
C PHE A 18 4.96 -5.54 1.84
N GLN A 19 4.22 -5.70 2.93
CA GLN A 19 4.64 -6.38 4.14
C GLN A 19 3.72 -7.56 4.41
N SER A 20 4.28 -8.77 4.52
CA SER A 20 3.54 -9.95 4.96
C SER A 20 3.51 -10.03 6.48
N ILE A 21 2.37 -10.47 7.02
CA ILE A 21 2.15 -10.67 8.46
C ILE A 21 1.46 -12.00 8.72
N GLU A 22 1.67 -12.56 9.89
CA GLU A 22 1.07 -13.84 10.28
C GLU A 22 -0.42 -13.73 10.61
N SER A 23 -0.82 -12.58 11.18
CA SER A 23 -2.20 -12.33 11.57
C SER A 23 -2.55 -10.84 11.51
N ALA A 24 -3.84 -10.54 11.35
CA ALA A 24 -4.36 -9.18 11.43
C ALA A 24 -5.72 -9.17 12.13
N THR A 25 -5.94 -8.21 13.00
CA THR A 25 -7.26 -7.93 13.57
C THR A 25 -7.95 -6.86 12.73
N ILE A 26 -8.96 -7.27 11.98
CA ILE A 26 -9.74 -6.36 11.16
C ILE A 26 -10.70 -5.56 12.06
N LYS A 27 -10.69 -4.25 11.89
CA LYS A 27 -11.58 -3.34 12.63
C LYS A 27 -12.65 -2.77 11.70
N LYS A 28 -13.88 -2.75 12.18
CA LYS A 28 -14.99 -2.09 11.47
C LYS A 28 -14.60 -0.64 11.16
N ASN A 29 -14.86 -0.19 9.95
CA ASN A 29 -14.59 1.16 9.45
C ASN A 29 -13.09 1.54 9.35
N ILE A 30 -12.15 0.58 9.49
CA ILE A 30 -10.71 0.81 9.31
C ILE A 30 -10.14 -0.11 8.22
N GLY A 31 -10.69 -1.33 8.10
CA GLY A 31 -10.16 -2.34 7.18
C GLY A 31 -8.88 -3.00 7.70
N MET A 32 -7.90 -3.19 6.83
CA MET A 32 -6.59 -3.76 7.19
C MET A 32 -5.78 -2.73 7.99
N PRO A 33 -5.37 -3.05 9.23
CA PRO A 33 -4.54 -2.15 10.04
C PRO A 33 -3.25 -1.75 9.32
N ASN A 34 -2.88 -0.49 9.46
CA ASN A 34 -1.64 0.09 8.91
C ASN A 34 -1.51 0.05 7.38
N ASP A 35 -2.57 -0.37 6.66
CA ASP A 35 -2.53 -0.41 5.21
C ASP A 35 -2.66 1.01 4.63
N ARG A 36 -1.65 1.45 3.88
CA ARG A 36 -1.59 2.76 3.20
C ARG A 36 -1.80 3.97 4.10
N ILE A 37 -1.40 3.86 5.38
CA ILE A 37 -1.49 4.99 6.32
C ILE A 37 -0.47 6.08 6.02
N PHE A 38 0.54 5.78 5.20
CA PHE A 38 1.53 6.73 4.72
C PHE A 38 1.44 6.92 3.20
N ALA A 39 1.85 8.11 2.75
CA ALA A 39 2.09 8.41 1.33
C ALA A 39 3.17 9.47 1.21
N PHE A 40 3.97 9.43 0.14
CA PHE A 40 4.80 10.57 -0.22
C PHE A 40 4.04 11.48 -1.18
N SER A 41 3.99 12.78 -0.87
CA SER A 41 3.54 13.78 -1.83
C SER A 41 4.56 13.91 -2.98
N ARG A 42 4.15 14.53 -4.09
CA ARG A 42 4.97 14.65 -5.30
C ARG A 42 4.78 16.01 -5.95
N GLY A 43 5.85 16.82 -5.95
CA GLY A 43 5.87 18.08 -6.71
C GLY A 43 4.86 19.14 -6.27
N ILE A 44 4.36 19.05 -5.04
CA ILE A 44 3.48 20.05 -4.45
C ILE A 44 4.15 20.64 -3.20
N ASP A 45 3.84 21.91 -2.91
CA ASP A 45 4.36 22.59 -1.73
C ASP A 45 3.87 21.97 -0.42
N TYR A 46 4.47 22.41 0.68
CA TYR A 46 4.16 21.88 2.02
C TYR A 46 2.70 22.08 2.40
N GLU A 47 2.11 23.24 2.12
CA GLU A 47 0.72 23.56 2.50
C GLU A 47 -0.28 22.66 1.75
N LYS A 48 -0.10 22.47 0.43
CA LYS A 48 -0.91 21.54 -0.35
C LYS A 48 -0.73 20.09 0.11
N SER A 49 0.48 19.72 0.54
CA SER A 49 0.75 18.42 1.12
C SER A 49 -0.03 18.21 2.40
N LYS A 50 -0.09 19.20 3.29
CA LYS A 50 -0.89 19.18 4.51
C LYS A 50 -2.39 19.08 4.23
N ILE A 51 -2.90 19.81 3.26
CA ILE A 51 -4.29 19.68 2.82
C ILE A 51 -4.56 18.24 2.36
N SER A 52 -3.69 17.66 1.53
CA SER A 52 -3.82 16.26 1.08
C SER A 52 -3.71 15.24 2.23
N GLU A 53 -2.91 15.54 3.27
CA GLU A 53 -2.81 14.71 4.47
C GLU A 53 -4.13 14.70 5.25
N MET A 54 -4.71 15.88 5.50
CA MET A 54 -5.85 16.06 6.40
C MET A 54 -7.21 15.87 5.72
N GLN A 55 -7.32 16.18 4.43
CA GLN A 55 -8.58 16.24 3.69
C GLN A 55 -8.59 15.20 2.55
N PRO A 56 -9.19 14.01 2.76
CA PRO A 56 -9.22 12.95 1.74
C PRO A 56 -9.83 13.38 0.39
N ASN A 57 -10.84 14.25 0.42
CA ASN A 57 -11.54 14.72 -0.78
C ASN A 57 -10.68 15.64 -1.67
N GLU A 58 -9.62 16.22 -1.10
CA GLU A 58 -8.68 17.09 -1.83
C GLU A 58 -7.49 16.29 -2.41
N ARG A 59 -7.46 14.98 -2.21
CA ARG A 59 -6.40 14.11 -2.70
C ARG A 59 -6.52 13.90 -4.21
N LYS A 60 -5.49 14.32 -4.95
CA LYS A 60 -5.34 14.04 -6.38
C LYS A 60 -4.26 12.96 -6.55
N LEU A 61 -4.55 11.91 -7.32
CA LEU A 61 -3.61 10.79 -7.52
C LEU A 61 -2.23 11.23 -8.00
N ASN A 62 -2.19 12.23 -8.88
CA ASN A 62 -0.92 12.75 -9.43
C ASN A 62 -0.06 13.50 -8.41
N ASN A 63 -0.62 13.85 -7.25
CA ASN A 63 0.11 14.52 -6.18
C ASN A 63 0.87 13.55 -5.26
N PHE A 64 0.85 12.25 -5.58
CA PHE A 64 1.53 11.22 -4.80
C PHE A 64 2.58 10.48 -5.62
N LEU A 65 3.67 10.08 -4.97
CA LEU A 65 4.61 9.12 -5.53
C LEU A 65 3.93 7.74 -5.63
N THR A 66 4.07 7.14 -6.78
CA THR A 66 3.59 5.79 -7.07
C THR A 66 4.63 5.04 -7.91
N LEU A 67 4.61 3.72 -7.93
CA LEU A 67 5.50 2.96 -8.82
C LEU A 67 5.24 3.25 -10.32
N LYS A 68 4.06 3.77 -10.67
CA LYS A 68 3.73 4.17 -12.04
C LYS A 68 4.50 5.42 -12.47
N ASN A 69 4.62 6.43 -11.60
CA ASN A 69 5.28 7.70 -11.92
C ASN A 69 6.71 7.81 -11.39
N SER A 70 7.12 6.88 -10.53
CA SER A 70 8.43 6.82 -9.90
C SER A 70 8.91 5.36 -9.75
N PRO A 71 9.11 4.64 -10.88
CA PRO A 71 9.42 3.21 -10.86
C PRO A 71 10.75 2.88 -10.15
N VAL A 72 11.64 3.84 -10.05
CA VAL A 72 12.90 3.72 -9.31
C VAL A 72 12.71 3.33 -7.84
N LEU A 73 11.55 3.64 -7.26
CA LEU A 73 11.22 3.29 -5.88
C LEU A 73 10.94 1.81 -5.65
N ASN A 74 10.81 1.01 -6.72
CA ASN A 74 10.57 -0.44 -6.59
C ASN A 74 11.74 -1.20 -5.95
N LYS A 75 12.94 -0.62 -5.94
CA LYS A 75 14.12 -1.23 -5.32
C LYS A 75 14.18 -1.06 -3.80
N TYR A 76 13.34 -0.20 -3.24
CA TYR A 76 13.28 0.08 -1.81
C TYR A 76 12.11 -0.65 -1.16
N ASN A 77 12.31 -1.11 0.09
CA ASN A 77 11.25 -1.61 0.92
C ASN A 77 10.99 -0.66 2.09
N PHE A 78 9.70 -0.47 2.38
CA PHE A 78 9.24 0.27 3.54
C PHE A 78 8.54 -0.70 4.50
N ASN A 79 9.07 -0.81 5.70
CA ASN A 79 8.57 -1.72 6.73
C ASN A 79 8.07 -0.88 7.92
N TYR A 80 6.82 -1.09 8.33
CA TYR A 80 6.24 -0.41 9.48
C TYR A 80 5.92 -1.42 10.59
N LYS A 81 6.68 -1.36 11.66
CA LYS A 81 6.55 -2.26 12.80
C LYS A 81 6.90 -1.52 14.10
N ASN A 82 6.15 -1.78 15.18
CA ASN A 82 6.39 -1.17 16.49
C ASN A 82 6.51 0.37 16.41
N GLU A 83 5.57 1.00 15.70
CA GLU A 83 5.51 2.45 15.48
C GLU A 83 6.74 3.08 14.80
N LYS A 84 7.58 2.26 14.19
CA LYS A 84 8.75 2.70 13.41
C LYS A 84 8.56 2.37 11.93
N LEU A 85 8.88 3.33 11.08
CA LEU A 85 8.92 3.17 9.64
C LEU A 85 10.38 3.09 9.19
N THR A 86 10.75 1.94 8.63
CA THR A 86 12.13 1.64 8.18
C THR A 86 12.17 1.59 6.66
N LEU A 87 13.11 2.31 6.08
CA LEU A 87 13.51 2.23 4.68
C LEU A 87 14.68 1.27 4.54
N THR A 88 14.55 0.25 3.67
CA THR A 88 15.63 -0.69 3.37
C THR A 88 15.93 -0.75 1.87
N PHE A 89 17.13 -1.14 1.53
CA PHE A 89 17.61 -1.45 0.18
C PHE A 89 18.45 -2.72 0.21
N GLN A 90 18.12 -3.73 -0.59
CA GLN A 90 18.80 -5.03 -0.59
C GLN A 90 18.93 -5.60 0.84
N ASP A 91 17.83 -5.59 1.59
CA ASP A 91 17.71 -6.06 2.97
C ASP A 91 18.58 -5.32 4.01
N LYS A 92 19.29 -4.26 3.60
CA LYS A 92 20.02 -3.38 4.51
C LYS A 92 19.17 -2.19 4.91
N GLU A 93 19.11 -1.93 6.21
CA GLU A 93 18.49 -0.72 6.74
C GLU A 93 19.26 0.52 6.29
N LEU A 94 18.56 1.48 5.68
CA LEU A 94 19.11 2.76 5.29
C LEU A 94 18.70 3.86 6.25
N PHE A 95 17.47 3.82 6.74
CA PHE A 95 16.93 4.86 7.59
C PHE A 95 15.69 4.38 8.34
N THR A 96 15.57 4.72 9.63
CA THR A 96 14.40 4.40 10.46
C THR A 96 13.91 5.65 11.17
N ILE A 97 12.60 5.84 11.20
CA ILE A 97 11.94 6.98 11.83
C ILE A 97 10.80 6.56 12.74
N THR A 98 10.42 7.46 13.65
CA THR A 98 9.15 7.44 14.39
C THR A 98 8.17 8.39 13.68
N PRO A 99 7.27 7.91 12.80
CA PRO A 99 6.54 8.78 11.86
C PRO A 99 5.52 9.72 12.51
N ASN A 100 5.18 9.51 13.78
CA ASN A 100 4.38 10.49 14.54
C ASN A 100 5.13 11.83 14.76
N ASN A 101 6.45 11.84 14.65
CA ASN A 101 7.27 13.04 14.65
C ASN A 101 7.38 13.61 13.22
N VAL A 102 6.91 14.85 13.04
CA VAL A 102 6.91 15.54 11.73
C VAL A 102 8.33 15.79 11.23
N ASP A 103 9.27 16.12 12.11
CA ASP A 103 10.66 16.39 11.74
C ASP A 103 11.33 15.12 11.23
N GLU A 104 11.07 13.97 11.85
CA GLU A 104 11.59 12.69 11.38
C GLU A 104 10.98 12.31 10.02
N ARG A 105 9.69 12.60 9.78
CA ARG A 105 9.09 12.43 8.44
C ARG A 105 9.78 13.28 7.37
N ASN A 106 10.13 14.53 7.72
CA ASN A 106 10.88 15.42 6.83
C ASN A 106 12.29 14.88 6.56
N LEU A 107 12.97 14.35 7.58
CA LEU A 107 14.28 13.72 7.42
C LEU A 107 14.22 12.52 6.45
N LEU A 108 13.23 11.63 6.59
CA LEU A 108 13.06 10.51 5.66
C LEU A 108 12.75 11.01 4.23
N SER A 109 11.94 12.05 4.08
CA SER A 109 11.65 12.65 2.78
C SER A 109 12.91 13.21 2.12
N ASN A 110 13.73 13.95 2.87
CA ASN A 110 15.01 14.47 2.41
C ASN A 110 15.97 13.34 2.03
N LYS A 111 16.06 12.29 2.88
CA LYS A 111 16.88 11.13 2.61
C LYS A 111 16.50 10.44 1.30
N LEU A 112 15.21 10.28 1.05
CA LEU A 112 14.73 9.69 -0.21
C LEU A 112 15.05 10.59 -1.42
N MET A 113 14.96 11.92 -1.28
CA MET A 113 15.34 12.87 -2.34
C MET A 113 16.85 12.89 -2.62
N GLU A 114 17.69 12.61 -1.62
CA GLU A 114 19.14 12.45 -1.78
C GLU A 114 19.47 11.15 -2.53
N LEU A 115 18.83 10.04 -2.13
CA LEU A 115 19.03 8.73 -2.75
C LEU A 115 18.55 8.68 -4.20
N GLU A 116 17.49 9.44 -4.54
CA GLU A 116 16.84 9.40 -5.85
C GLU A 116 16.67 10.80 -6.45
N SER A 117 17.64 11.23 -7.21
CA SER A 117 17.63 12.53 -7.88
C SER A 117 16.54 12.68 -8.95
N SER A 118 16.04 11.56 -9.48
CA SER A 118 15.00 11.52 -10.52
C SER A 118 13.57 11.79 -10.02
N LEU A 119 13.37 11.84 -8.71
CA LEU A 119 12.04 12.10 -8.14
C LEU A 119 11.60 13.54 -8.41
N THR A 120 10.31 13.71 -8.74
CA THR A 120 9.71 15.05 -8.84
C THR A 120 9.57 15.66 -7.45
N LYS A 121 10.38 16.67 -7.18
CA LYS A 121 10.49 17.38 -5.89
C LYS A 121 9.57 18.60 -5.82
N PRO A 122 9.21 19.12 -4.63
CA PRO A 122 9.51 18.53 -3.33
C PRO A 122 8.64 17.31 -3.04
N ILE A 123 9.07 16.46 -2.08
CA ILE A 123 8.29 15.35 -1.56
C ILE A 123 8.19 15.48 -0.04
N PHE A 124 7.06 15.07 0.53
CA PHE A 124 6.82 15.04 1.98
C PHE A 124 6.15 13.73 2.35
N LEU A 125 6.62 13.08 3.40
CA LEU A 125 5.94 11.91 3.96
C LEU A 125 4.73 12.35 4.75
N LEU A 126 3.56 11.92 4.32
CA LEU A 126 2.25 12.19 4.91
C LEU A 126 1.78 10.99 5.70
N GLN A 127 1.01 11.23 6.77
CA GLN A 127 0.42 10.18 7.60
C GLN A 127 -1.06 10.46 7.88
N ASN A 128 -1.92 9.47 7.65
CA ASN A 128 -3.30 9.55 8.07
C ASN A 128 -3.84 8.16 8.42
N ASN A 129 -4.00 7.89 9.72
CA ASN A 129 -4.47 6.61 10.24
C ASN A 129 -6.00 6.47 10.13
N LYS A 130 -6.74 7.57 10.07
CA LYS A 130 -8.21 7.58 9.98
C LYS A 130 -8.69 7.41 8.54
N PHE A 131 -7.98 8.03 7.62
CA PHE A 131 -8.28 8.01 6.19
C PHE A 131 -7.03 7.62 5.40
N PRO A 132 -6.73 6.32 5.27
CA PRO A 132 -5.57 5.83 4.52
C PRO A 132 -5.55 6.32 3.06
N PHE A 133 -4.38 6.26 2.42
CA PHE A 133 -4.16 6.80 1.08
C PHE A 133 -4.48 5.79 -0.03
N TYR A 134 -5.74 5.34 -0.14
CA TYR A 134 -6.19 4.49 -1.24
C TYR A 134 -6.31 5.26 -2.56
N ASP A 135 -6.38 4.55 -3.68
CA ASP A 135 -6.48 5.16 -5.02
C ASP A 135 -7.89 5.64 -5.38
N THR A 136 -8.85 5.34 -4.56
CA THR A 136 -10.25 5.65 -4.80
C THR A 136 -10.62 6.99 -4.19
N SER A 137 -10.46 8.04 -4.96
CA SER A 137 -10.80 9.41 -4.54
C SER A 137 -12.30 9.72 -4.53
N SER A 138 -13.16 8.84 -5.05
CA SER A 138 -14.54 9.20 -5.37
C SER A 138 -15.62 8.38 -4.66
N SER A 139 -15.31 7.39 -3.85
CA SER A 139 -16.33 6.68 -3.08
C SER A 139 -15.93 6.58 -1.61
N ASN A 140 -16.72 7.20 -0.76
CA ASN A 140 -16.58 7.12 0.71
C ASN A 140 -16.64 5.68 1.26
N ASN A 141 -17.02 4.70 0.44
CA ASN A 141 -17.23 3.32 0.84
C ASN A 141 -15.99 2.42 0.70
N VAL A 142 -14.91 2.89 0.07
CA VAL A 142 -13.74 2.05 -0.24
C VAL A 142 -12.62 2.17 0.79
N PHE A 143 -12.66 3.17 1.67
CA PHE A 143 -11.63 3.38 2.71
C PHE A 143 -11.49 2.21 3.69
N ASN A 144 -12.47 1.31 3.73
CA ASN A 144 -12.57 0.21 4.67
C ASN A 144 -12.57 -1.16 3.97
N SER A 145 -12.17 -1.20 2.70
CA SER A 145 -12.14 -2.43 1.93
C SER A 145 -10.85 -3.21 2.16
N ILE A 146 -10.97 -4.52 2.04
CA ILE A 146 -9.86 -5.45 2.03
C ILE A 146 -9.89 -6.15 0.68
N SER A 147 -8.76 -6.15 -0.03
CA SER A 147 -8.66 -6.85 -1.30
C SER A 147 -8.34 -8.32 -1.07
N LEU A 148 -9.10 -9.18 -1.74
CA LEU A 148 -8.93 -10.62 -1.71
C LEU A 148 -8.61 -11.13 -3.12
N ILE A 149 -7.63 -12.02 -3.22
CA ILE A 149 -7.17 -12.59 -4.47
C ILE A 149 -7.07 -14.12 -4.35
N ASN A 150 -7.68 -14.84 -5.28
CA ASN A 150 -7.58 -16.28 -5.39
C ASN A 150 -6.34 -16.66 -6.22
N ILE A 151 -5.45 -17.46 -5.65
CA ILE A 151 -4.21 -17.91 -6.30
C ILE A 151 -4.50 -18.73 -7.56
N LYS A 152 -5.56 -19.56 -7.56
CA LYS A 152 -5.95 -20.29 -8.74
C LYS A 152 -6.42 -19.39 -9.88
N SER A 153 -7.06 -18.25 -9.57
CA SER A 153 -7.43 -17.24 -10.56
C SER A 153 -6.20 -16.60 -11.21
N ILE A 154 -5.13 -16.36 -10.41
CA ILE A 154 -3.85 -15.92 -10.96
C ILE A 154 -3.26 -16.97 -11.87
N SER A 155 -3.27 -18.25 -11.47
CA SER A 155 -2.73 -19.36 -12.27
C SER A 155 -3.49 -19.53 -13.60
N ASP A 156 -4.82 -19.40 -13.58
CA ASP A 156 -5.63 -19.42 -14.81
C ASP A 156 -5.31 -18.22 -15.72
N PHE A 157 -5.14 -17.04 -15.13
CA PHE A 157 -4.70 -15.85 -15.88
C PHE A 157 -3.32 -16.05 -16.52
N GLU A 158 -2.32 -16.58 -15.77
CA GLU A 158 -0.99 -16.92 -16.29
C GLU A 158 -1.04 -17.87 -17.48
N ASN A 159 -1.89 -18.90 -17.39
CA ASN A 159 -2.10 -19.86 -18.48
C ASN A 159 -2.67 -19.18 -19.72
N LYS A 160 -3.66 -18.29 -19.56
CA LYS A 160 -4.27 -17.55 -20.68
C LYS A 160 -3.32 -16.61 -21.40
N ILE A 161 -2.41 -15.97 -20.67
CA ILE A 161 -1.42 -15.05 -21.27
C ILE A 161 -0.09 -15.76 -21.61
N ASN A 162 0.04 -17.05 -21.31
CA ASN A 162 1.24 -17.86 -21.47
C ASN A 162 2.49 -17.21 -20.85
N LYS A 163 2.33 -16.67 -19.63
CA LYS A 163 3.42 -15.96 -18.92
C LYS A 163 3.23 -16.05 -17.42
N LYS A 164 4.32 -16.33 -16.68
CA LYS A 164 4.33 -16.25 -15.23
C LYS A 164 4.29 -14.81 -14.73
N VAL A 165 3.53 -14.59 -13.67
CA VAL A 165 3.35 -13.26 -13.04
C VAL A 165 3.58 -13.39 -11.55
N GLU A 166 4.44 -12.57 -10.99
CA GLU A 166 4.57 -12.47 -9.54
C GLU A 166 3.24 -12.01 -8.92
N PHE A 167 2.67 -12.81 -8.03
CA PHE A 167 1.35 -12.54 -7.46
C PHE A 167 1.30 -11.23 -6.66
N GLN A 168 2.42 -10.79 -6.08
CA GLN A 168 2.53 -9.51 -5.37
C GLN A 168 2.18 -8.29 -6.25
N ARG A 169 2.27 -8.41 -7.58
CA ARG A 169 1.87 -7.34 -8.51
C ARG A 169 0.39 -6.98 -8.42
N PHE A 170 -0.46 -7.92 -8.01
CA PHE A 170 -1.89 -7.68 -7.81
C PHE A 170 -2.20 -6.94 -6.51
N ARG A 171 -1.24 -6.84 -5.60
CA ARG A 171 -1.29 -6.02 -4.39
C ARG A 171 -2.49 -6.32 -3.47
N GLY A 172 -2.86 -7.63 -3.38
CA GLY A 172 -3.93 -8.10 -2.52
C GLY A 172 -3.56 -8.09 -1.03
N ASN A 173 -4.53 -7.75 -0.18
CA ASN A 173 -4.34 -7.89 1.26
C ASN A 173 -4.40 -9.36 1.68
N LEU A 174 -5.34 -10.12 1.12
CA LEU A 174 -5.51 -11.56 1.38
C LEU A 174 -5.30 -12.34 0.08
N TYR A 175 -4.43 -13.33 0.15
CA TYR A 175 -4.33 -14.35 -0.89
C TYR A 175 -4.92 -15.65 -0.36
N ILE A 176 -5.88 -16.18 -1.10
CA ILE A 176 -6.61 -17.42 -0.75
C ILE A 176 -6.34 -18.52 -1.76
N ASP A 177 -6.53 -19.75 -1.31
CA ASP A 177 -6.42 -20.96 -2.10
C ASP A 177 -7.49 -21.96 -1.67
N GLY A 178 -7.61 -23.09 -2.38
CA GLY A 178 -8.53 -24.18 -2.03
C GLY A 178 -9.89 -24.08 -2.71
N ILE A 179 -10.17 -23.04 -3.47
CA ILE A 179 -11.39 -22.88 -4.28
C ILE A 179 -11.04 -22.83 -5.78
N GLU A 180 -12.03 -23.04 -6.65
CA GLU A 180 -11.81 -22.98 -8.10
C GLU A 180 -11.43 -21.58 -8.57
N ALA A 181 -10.77 -21.50 -9.75
CA ALA A 181 -10.42 -20.22 -10.35
C ALA A 181 -11.68 -19.39 -10.62
N TRP A 182 -11.65 -18.13 -10.20
CA TRP A 182 -12.71 -17.14 -10.35
C TRP A 182 -13.98 -17.39 -9.49
N GLU A 183 -13.97 -18.38 -8.61
CA GLU A 183 -15.07 -18.67 -7.69
C GLU A 183 -15.37 -17.47 -6.78
N GLU A 184 -14.38 -16.68 -6.42
CA GLU A 184 -14.53 -15.45 -5.62
C GLU A 184 -15.48 -14.43 -6.26
N ARG A 185 -15.72 -14.49 -7.59
CA ARG A 185 -16.67 -13.63 -8.28
C ARG A 185 -18.12 -13.91 -7.89
N ASN A 186 -18.40 -15.16 -7.52
CA ASN A 186 -19.73 -15.57 -7.06
C ASN A 186 -20.07 -15.03 -5.65
N TRP A 187 -19.10 -14.41 -4.99
CA TRP A 187 -19.27 -13.84 -3.64
C TRP A 187 -19.73 -12.38 -3.67
N ILE A 188 -19.82 -11.77 -4.85
CA ILE A 188 -20.28 -10.38 -4.99
C ILE A 188 -21.67 -10.22 -4.39
N GLY A 189 -21.82 -9.26 -3.46
CA GLY A 189 -23.07 -8.99 -2.74
C GLY A 189 -23.39 -9.97 -1.60
N ARG A 190 -22.48 -10.92 -1.29
CA ARG A 190 -22.67 -11.89 -0.22
C ARG A 190 -21.88 -11.50 1.04
N ILE A 191 -22.34 -11.97 2.19
CA ILE A 191 -21.58 -11.92 3.44
C ILE A 191 -20.73 -13.19 3.51
N ILE A 192 -19.41 -13.00 3.61
CA ILE A 192 -18.46 -14.10 3.81
C ILE A 192 -18.26 -14.25 5.32
N LYS A 193 -18.42 -15.47 5.81
CA LYS A 193 -18.23 -15.83 7.22
C LYS A 193 -17.05 -16.76 7.37
#